data_c40617561c222e698ba1784212a4de3b
#
_entry.id   c40617561c222e698ba1784212a4de3b
#
_cell.length_a   1.000
_cell.length_b   1.000
_cell.length_c   1.000
_cell.angle_alpha   90.00
_cell.angle_beta   90.00
_cell.angle_gamma   90.00
#
_symmetry.space_group_name_H-M   'P 1'
#
loop_
_entity.id
_entity.type
_entity.pdbx_description
1 polymer ?
#
loop_
_entity_poly.entity_id
_entity_poly.type
_entity_poly.pdbx_seq_one_letter_code
_entity_poly.pdbx_strand_id
1 'polypeptide(L)'
;YQILVDRFYNGDPTNDVKTNEYHYIGIYSQQVDSWNKFPASFGVGEFYGGDLAGVLQKMDYLQELGIEVIYFNPLFVSPSNHKYDIQDYDSIDPHYGVIVEDGGEVLPQGETDNSKASKYIKRVTDHKNLEASNQLFAKVVEEAHKRGMKVILDGVFNHCGSFNKWLDRELIYEKELGYATGAYISADSPYRNFFQFHDEGQWPYNATYDGWWG
;
A
#
# COMPACT_ATOMS: atom_id res chain seq x y z
N TYR A 1 -0.24 13.18 -17.91
CA TYR A 1 -0.02 13.70 -16.56
C TYR A 1 0.24 12.57 -15.59
N GLN A 2 1.38 12.60 -14.89
CA GLN A 2 1.74 11.60 -13.89
C GLN A 2 1.27 12.05 -12.51
N ILE A 3 0.64 11.12 -11.76
CA ILE A 3 0.12 11.39 -10.42
C ILE A 3 0.79 10.44 -9.41
N LEU A 4 1.54 11.01 -8.46
CA LEU A 4 1.86 10.39 -7.19
C LEU A 4 0.72 10.73 -6.23
N VAL A 5 -0.18 9.76 -5.98
CA VAL A 5 -1.48 10.02 -5.34
C VAL A 5 -1.34 10.64 -3.96
N ASP A 6 -0.45 10.13 -3.11
CA ASP A 6 -0.17 10.69 -1.77
C ASP A 6 0.10 12.21 -1.78
N ARG A 7 0.62 12.73 -2.91
CA ARG A 7 1.06 14.14 -3.05
C ARG A 7 0.17 14.96 -3.97
N PHE A 8 -1.03 14.47 -4.30
CA PHE A 8 -1.92 15.15 -5.26
C PHE A 8 -3.03 15.95 -4.58
N TYR A 9 -3.96 15.30 -3.92
CA TYR A 9 -5.05 15.97 -3.19
C TYR A 9 -5.73 15.00 -2.23
N ASN A 10 -5.91 15.40 -0.97
CA ASN A 10 -6.65 14.64 0.04
C ASN A 10 -8.14 14.92 -0.10
N GLY A 11 -8.92 13.92 -0.50
CA GLY A 11 -10.36 14.00 -0.69
C GLY A 11 -11.16 13.36 0.44
N ASP A 12 -10.52 12.43 1.18
CA ASP A 12 -11.12 11.72 2.31
C ASP A 12 -10.09 11.50 3.44
N PRO A 13 -9.98 12.41 4.42
CA PRO A 13 -9.01 12.28 5.51
C PRO A 13 -9.28 11.10 6.46
N THR A 14 -10.36 10.34 6.29
CA THR A 14 -10.65 9.15 7.11
C THR A 14 -9.75 7.97 6.75
N ASN A 15 -9.24 7.91 5.51
CA ASN A 15 -8.35 6.87 5.02
C ASN A 15 -6.86 7.16 5.24
N ASP A 16 -6.49 8.35 5.75
CA ASP A 16 -5.10 8.75 5.97
C ASP A 16 -4.33 7.72 6.80
N VAL A 17 -3.10 7.42 6.37
CA VAL A 17 -2.12 6.66 7.18
C VAL A 17 -1.86 7.42 8.48
N LYS A 18 -1.94 6.73 9.61
CA LYS A 18 -1.71 7.35 10.93
C LYS A 18 -0.25 7.28 11.34
N THR A 19 0.16 8.22 12.18
CA THR A 19 1.49 8.16 12.81
C THR A 19 1.58 6.90 13.67
N ASN A 20 2.69 6.16 13.54
CA ASN A 20 2.94 4.87 14.18
C ASN A 20 1.96 3.75 13.77
N GLU A 21 1.32 3.83 12.62
CA GLU A 21 0.41 2.77 12.18
C GLU A 21 1.18 1.45 11.94
N TYR A 22 2.41 1.53 11.44
CA TYR A 22 3.35 0.42 11.28
C TYR A 22 4.81 0.93 11.28
N HIS A 23 5.76 -0.01 11.27
CA HIS A 23 7.19 0.29 11.19
C HIS A 23 7.77 -0.26 9.87
N TYR A 24 8.42 0.59 9.07
CA TYR A 24 8.95 0.22 7.76
C TYR A 24 10.32 0.85 7.52
N ILE A 25 11.32 0.05 7.11
CA ILE A 25 12.71 0.49 6.81
C ILE A 25 13.30 1.36 7.95
N GLY A 26 13.17 0.88 9.20
CA GLY A 26 13.76 1.57 10.37
C GLY A 26 13.02 2.82 10.83
N ILE A 27 11.87 3.17 10.25
CA ILE A 27 11.05 4.32 10.63
C ILE A 27 9.59 3.93 10.84
N TYR A 28 8.88 4.70 11.67
CA TYR A 28 7.43 4.59 11.76
C TYR A 28 6.74 5.36 10.64
N SER A 29 5.57 4.89 10.22
CA SER A 29 4.68 5.69 9.40
C SER A 29 4.37 7.01 10.10
N GLN A 30 4.30 8.09 9.33
CA GLN A 30 4.05 9.43 9.85
C GLN A 30 2.99 10.14 9.00
N GLN A 31 1.87 10.48 9.62
CA GLN A 31 0.89 11.38 9.03
C GLN A 31 1.45 12.79 9.03
N VAL A 32 1.48 13.43 7.86
CA VAL A 32 1.87 14.83 7.73
C VAL A 32 0.64 15.71 7.98
N ASP A 33 0.76 16.65 8.89
CA ASP A 33 -0.33 17.54 9.35
C ASP A 33 -0.48 18.82 8.52
N SER A 34 0.44 19.06 7.57
CA SER A 34 0.39 20.27 6.73
C SER A 34 0.96 20.02 5.34
N TRP A 35 0.19 20.34 4.31
CA TRP A 35 0.62 20.34 2.91
C TRP A 35 1.72 21.37 2.60
N ASN A 36 1.98 22.31 3.50
CA ASN A 36 3.06 23.29 3.40
C ASN A 36 4.42 22.78 3.94
N LYS A 37 4.44 21.57 4.52
CA LYS A 37 5.68 20.93 4.96
C LYS A 37 6.50 20.48 3.75
N PHE A 38 7.80 20.81 3.74
CA PHE A 38 8.71 20.25 2.74
C PHE A 38 8.96 18.76 3.03
N PRO A 39 9.04 17.91 1.99
CA PRO A 39 9.40 16.51 2.17
C PRO A 39 10.77 16.37 2.85
N ALA A 40 10.90 15.39 3.74
CA ALA A 40 12.19 15.02 4.30
C ALA A 40 13.09 14.40 3.21
N SER A 41 14.40 14.43 3.44
CA SER A 41 15.39 13.84 2.52
C SER A 41 15.24 12.31 2.37
N PHE A 42 14.63 11.65 3.35
CA PHE A 42 14.25 10.24 3.31
C PHE A 42 12.81 10.10 3.83
N GLY A 43 11.86 10.43 2.96
CA GLY A 43 10.46 10.62 3.32
C GLY A 43 9.52 9.48 2.89
N VAL A 44 10.00 8.23 2.74
CA VAL A 44 9.16 7.09 2.28
C VAL A 44 8.02 6.75 3.24
N GLY A 45 8.16 7.07 4.52
CA GLY A 45 7.16 6.88 5.56
C GLY A 45 6.36 8.13 5.91
N GLU A 46 6.54 9.26 5.21
CA GLU A 46 5.76 10.48 5.41
C GLU A 46 4.59 10.53 4.43
N PHE A 47 3.36 10.55 4.95
CA PHE A 47 2.13 10.51 4.17
C PHE A 47 1.39 11.83 4.25
N TYR A 48 1.08 12.42 3.10
CA TYR A 48 0.33 13.67 2.96
C TYR A 48 -1.17 13.44 2.81
N GLY A 49 -1.58 12.18 2.64
CA GLY A 49 -2.97 11.78 2.62
C GLY A 49 -3.69 12.04 1.30
N GLY A 50 -2.98 12.26 0.19
CA GLY A 50 -3.62 12.28 -1.13
C GLY A 50 -4.22 10.91 -1.45
N ASP A 51 -5.40 10.90 -2.07
CA ASP A 51 -6.20 9.71 -2.31
C ASP A 51 -7.00 9.75 -3.63
N LEU A 52 -7.68 8.66 -3.96
CA LEU A 52 -8.48 8.54 -5.18
C LEU A 52 -9.77 9.38 -5.14
N ALA A 53 -10.31 9.66 -3.94
CA ALA A 53 -11.42 10.59 -3.79
C ALA A 53 -10.97 12.02 -4.16
N GLY A 54 -9.76 12.39 -3.77
CA GLY A 54 -9.12 13.64 -4.18
C GLY A 54 -8.88 13.72 -5.68
N VAL A 55 -8.44 12.62 -6.31
CA VAL A 55 -8.31 12.55 -7.77
C VAL A 55 -9.66 12.79 -8.45
N LEU A 56 -10.74 12.14 -7.96
CA LEU A 56 -12.09 12.36 -8.48
C LEU A 56 -12.52 13.83 -8.39
N GLN A 57 -12.26 14.48 -7.25
CA GLN A 57 -12.58 15.91 -7.04
C GLN A 57 -11.80 16.84 -7.98
N LYS A 58 -10.67 16.37 -8.53
CA LYS A 58 -9.82 17.15 -9.46
C LYS A 58 -9.95 16.72 -10.93
N MET A 59 -10.90 15.87 -11.29
CA MET A 59 -11.09 15.43 -12.68
C MET A 59 -11.39 16.56 -13.65
N ASP A 60 -12.22 17.53 -13.26
CA ASP A 60 -12.54 18.68 -14.11
C ASP A 60 -11.32 19.58 -14.29
N TYR A 61 -10.51 19.79 -13.25
CA TYR A 61 -9.24 20.48 -13.33
C TYR A 61 -8.28 19.82 -14.34
N LEU A 62 -8.17 18.48 -14.30
CA LEU A 62 -7.33 17.74 -15.26
C LEU A 62 -7.85 17.87 -16.69
N GLN A 63 -9.18 17.85 -16.89
CA GLN A 63 -9.80 18.07 -18.19
C GLN A 63 -9.55 19.48 -18.70
N GLU A 64 -9.75 20.51 -17.88
CA GLU A 64 -9.49 21.91 -18.23
C GLU A 64 -8.01 22.17 -18.58
N LEU A 65 -7.11 21.42 -17.95
CA LEU A 65 -5.67 21.45 -18.26
C LEU A 65 -5.32 20.80 -19.60
N GLY A 66 -6.30 20.15 -20.26
CA GLY A 66 -6.12 19.47 -21.54
C GLY A 66 -5.42 18.11 -21.44
N ILE A 67 -5.55 17.42 -20.30
CA ILE A 67 -4.91 16.11 -20.09
C ILE A 67 -5.68 15.05 -20.88
N GLU A 68 -4.95 14.27 -21.68
CA GLU A 68 -5.48 13.15 -22.46
C GLU A 68 -5.22 11.78 -21.80
N VAL A 69 -4.18 11.70 -20.95
CA VAL A 69 -3.77 10.47 -20.29
C VAL A 69 -3.35 10.77 -18.85
N ILE A 70 -3.93 10.04 -17.90
CA ILE A 70 -3.48 10.02 -16.51
C ILE A 70 -2.61 8.78 -16.32
N TYR A 71 -1.36 8.96 -15.89
CA TYR A 71 -0.46 7.91 -15.48
C TYR A 71 -0.39 7.90 -13.95
N PHE A 72 -0.91 6.86 -13.33
CA PHE A 72 -0.79 6.67 -11.89
C PHE A 72 0.52 5.97 -11.55
N ASN A 73 1.32 6.54 -10.62
CA ASN A 73 2.26 5.75 -9.85
C ASN A 73 1.52 4.57 -9.20
N PRO A 74 2.20 3.52 -8.75
CA PRO A 74 1.51 2.34 -8.19
C PRO A 74 0.44 2.72 -7.17
N LEU A 75 -0.70 2.03 -7.22
CA LEU A 75 -1.86 2.25 -6.33
C LEU A 75 -2.12 1.07 -5.39
N PHE A 76 -1.42 -0.04 -5.61
CA PHE A 76 -1.62 -1.29 -4.87
C PHE A 76 -1.21 -1.14 -3.39
N VAL A 77 -1.72 -2.04 -2.54
CA VAL A 77 -1.34 -2.06 -1.12
C VAL A 77 0.18 -2.08 -0.98
N SER A 78 0.73 -1.16 -0.21
CA SER A 78 2.17 -0.99 -0.01
C SER A 78 2.47 -0.11 1.20
N PRO A 79 3.54 -0.40 1.97
CA PRO A 79 3.89 0.35 3.17
C PRO A 79 4.56 1.71 2.89
N SER A 80 4.98 2.01 1.67
CA SER A 80 5.57 3.32 1.36
C SER A 80 4.57 4.28 0.71
N ASN A 81 4.89 5.57 0.76
CA ASN A 81 4.08 6.60 0.09
C ASN A 81 4.18 6.56 -1.45
N HIS A 82 5.28 6.02 -1.99
CA HIS A 82 5.50 5.88 -3.44
C HIS A 82 4.91 4.58 -4.02
N LYS A 83 4.59 3.59 -3.19
CA LYS A 83 3.94 2.32 -3.54
C LYS A 83 4.71 1.39 -4.50
N TYR A 84 6.02 1.60 -4.73
CA TYR A 84 6.82 0.69 -5.57
C TYR A 84 7.21 -0.62 -4.87
N ASP A 85 6.99 -0.76 -3.57
CA ASP A 85 7.22 -1.93 -2.72
C ASP A 85 5.91 -2.66 -2.44
N ILE A 86 5.32 -3.22 -3.52
CA ILE A 86 3.96 -3.76 -3.49
C ILE A 86 3.84 -4.93 -2.50
N GLN A 87 2.86 -4.80 -1.62
CA GLN A 87 2.45 -5.79 -0.62
C GLN A 87 1.37 -6.73 -1.16
N ASP A 88 0.36 -6.19 -1.84
CA ASP A 88 -0.72 -6.95 -2.46
C ASP A 88 -1.00 -6.41 -3.87
N TYR A 89 -0.78 -7.26 -4.89
CA TYR A 89 -1.02 -6.91 -6.30
C TYR A 89 -2.48 -7.00 -6.73
N ASP A 90 -3.34 -7.60 -5.92
CA ASP A 90 -4.73 -7.85 -6.30
C ASP A 90 -5.66 -6.69 -5.94
N SER A 91 -5.17 -5.76 -5.08
CA SER A 91 -6.04 -4.74 -4.50
C SER A 91 -5.39 -3.35 -4.45
N ILE A 92 -6.22 -2.35 -4.68
CA ILE A 92 -5.90 -0.94 -4.42
C ILE A 92 -5.72 -0.74 -2.92
N ASP A 93 -4.70 0.03 -2.53
CA ASP A 93 -4.44 0.35 -1.13
C ASP A 93 -5.62 1.11 -0.50
N PRO A 94 -6.21 0.60 0.60
CA PRO A 94 -7.31 1.29 1.28
C PRO A 94 -6.96 2.70 1.77
N HIS A 95 -5.68 3.01 2.01
CA HIS A 95 -5.24 4.38 2.33
C HIS A 95 -5.30 5.33 1.12
N TYR A 96 -5.38 4.79 -0.10
CA TYR A 96 -5.72 5.57 -1.30
C TYR A 96 -7.18 5.39 -1.71
N GLY A 97 -7.84 4.38 -1.16
CA GLY A 97 -9.19 3.96 -1.50
C GLY A 97 -10.22 4.31 -0.42
N VAL A 98 -10.87 3.27 0.10
CA VAL A 98 -11.95 3.38 1.08
C VAL A 98 -11.69 2.43 2.25
N ILE A 99 -11.72 2.95 3.47
CA ILE A 99 -11.70 2.16 4.69
C ILE A 99 -13.14 2.05 5.23
N VAL A 100 -13.79 0.92 4.96
CA VAL A 100 -15.14 0.60 5.44
C VAL A 100 -15.10 0.08 6.86
N GLU A 101 -14.17 -0.82 7.12
CA GLU A 101 -13.93 -1.43 8.43
C GLU A 101 -12.61 -0.88 8.98
N ASP A 102 -12.70 -0.01 9.98
CA ASP A 102 -11.55 0.53 10.70
C ASP A 102 -11.54 -0.02 12.14
N GLY A 103 -10.35 -0.19 12.69
CA GLY A 103 -10.21 -0.74 14.04
C GLY A 103 -8.75 -0.97 14.40
N GLY A 104 -8.53 -1.59 15.56
CA GLY A 104 -7.19 -1.80 16.07
C GLY A 104 -6.50 -0.52 16.51
N GLU A 105 -5.26 -0.68 16.97
CA GLU A 105 -4.43 0.38 17.53
C GLU A 105 -3.15 0.56 16.73
N VAL A 106 -2.61 1.77 16.75
CA VAL A 106 -1.27 2.05 16.21
C VAL A 106 -0.20 1.42 17.09
N LEU A 107 0.98 1.16 16.55
CA LEU A 107 2.10 0.61 17.31
C LEU A 107 2.49 1.57 18.46
N PRO A 108 2.70 1.04 19.67
CA PRO A 108 3.32 1.81 20.75
C PRO A 108 4.73 2.28 20.36
N GLN A 109 5.14 3.40 20.88
CA GLN A 109 6.50 3.89 20.68
C GLN A 109 7.54 2.86 21.14
N GLY A 110 8.47 2.50 20.25
CA GLY A 110 9.50 1.49 20.48
C GLY A 110 9.12 0.07 20.05
N GLU A 111 7.86 -0.21 19.72
CA GLU A 111 7.46 -1.48 19.14
C GLU A 111 7.71 -1.45 17.62
N THR A 112 8.44 -2.43 17.09
CA THR A 112 8.77 -2.55 15.67
C THR A 112 8.22 -3.82 15.01
N ASP A 113 7.57 -4.67 15.78
CA ASP A 113 6.96 -5.92 15.32
C ASP A 113 5.61 -5.63 14.65
N ASN A 114 5.59 -5.69 13.33
CA ASN A 114 4.40 -5.40 12.52
C ASN A 114 3.27 -6.42 12.68
N SER A 115 3.54 -7.62 13.21
CA SER A 115 2.47 -8.57 13.57
C SER A 115 1.53 -8.03 14.66
N LYS A 116 1.94 -6.95 15.34
CA LYS A 116 1.16 -6.22 16.35
C LYS A 116 0.51 -4.94 15.83
N ALA A 117 0.78 -4.56 14.59
CA ALA A 117 0.23 -3.36 13.95
C ALA A 117 -1.26 -3.55 13.61
N SER A 118 -2.09 -3.75 14.63
CA SER A 118 -3.47 -4.23 14.46
C SER A 118 -4.34 -3.26 13.63
N LYS A 119 -4.10 -1.95 13.72
CA LYS A 119 -4.78 -0.97 12.87
C LYS A 119 -4.41 -1.14 11.40
N TYR A 120 -3.12 -1.22 11.09
CA TYR A 120 -2.63 -1.44 9.73
C TYR A 120 -3.16 -2.75 9.15
N ILE A 121 -2.97 -3.86 9.90
CA ILE A 121 -3.46 -5.18 9.50
C ILE A 121 -4.93 -5.10 9.15
N LYS A 122 -5.78 -4.59 10.05
CA LYS A 122 -7.22 -4.47 9.81
C LYS A 122 -7.54 -3.69 8.54
N ARG A 123 -6.85 -2.58 8.31
CA ARG A 123 -7.09 -1.71 7.15
C ARG A 123 -6.73 -2.36 5.83
N VAL A 124 -5.57 -3.06 5.76
CA VAL A 124 -5.01 -3.57 4.50
C VAL A 124 -5.34 -5.04 4.19
N THR A 125 -5.95 -5.77 5.13
CA THR A 125 -6.32 -7.18 4.93
C THR A 125 -7.83 -7.42 4.90
N ASP A 126 -8.65 -6.49 5.41
CA ASP A 126 -10.11 -6.66 5.39
C ASP A 126 -10.65 -6.59 3.97
N HIS A 127 -11.30 -7.67 3.54
CA HIS A 127 -11.82 -7.81 2.18
C HIS A 127 -12.83 -6.72 1.78
N LYS A 128 -13.60 -6.15 2.74
CA LYS A 128 -14.52 -5.05 2.44
C LYS A 128 -13.78 -3.77 2.09
N ASN A 129 -12.66 -3.50 2.78
CA ASN A 129 -11.80 -2.36 2.47
C ASN A 129 -11.17 -2.50 1.08
N LEU A 130 -10.63 -3.69 0.78
CA LEU A 130 -10.02 -3.99 -0.50
C LEU A 130 -11.02 -3.89 -1.65
N GLU A 131 -12.19 -4.50 -1.50
CA GLU A 131 -13.29 -4.45 -2.49
C GLU A 131 -13.76 -3.01 -2.72
N ALA A 132 -14.04 -2.24 -1.66
CA ALA A 132 -14.48 -0.86 -1.77
C ALA A 132 -13.43 0.03 -2.45
N SER A 133 -12.14 -0.21 -2.18
CA SER A 133 -11.04 0.51 -2.80
C SER A 133 -10.91 0.20 -4.29
N ASN A 134 -11.06 -1.07 -4.68
CA ASN A 134 -11.09 -1.48 -6.07
C ASN A 134 -12.28 -0.85 -6.83
N GLN A 135 -13.45 -0.78 -6.18
CA GLN A 135 -14.64 -0.13 -6.76
C GLN A 135 -14.44 1.38 -6.94
N LEU A 136 -13.79 2.06 -5.97
CA LEU A 136 -13.46 3.47 -6.11
C LEU A 136 -12.50 3.71 -7.28
N PHE A 137 -11.48 2.87 -7.47
CA PHE A 137 -10.59 2.99 -8.62
C PHE A 137 -11.32 2.75 -9.95
N ALA A 138 -12.21 1.76 -10.02
CA ALA A 138 -13.05 1.56 -11.20
C ALA A 138 -13.87 2.81 -11.55
N LYS A 139 -14.39 3.51 -10.53
CA LYS A 139 -15.09 4.79 -10.70
C LYS A 139 -14.15 5.90 -11.20
N VAL A 140 -12.91 5.96 -10.71
CA VAL A 140 -11.90 6.91 -11.21
C VAL A 140 -11.65 6.71 -12.70
N VAL A 141 -11.48 5.45 -13.14
CA VAL A 141 -11.29 5.09 -14.55
C VAL A 141 -12.51 5.46 -15.38
N GLU A 142 -13.72 5.17 -14.90
CA GLU A 142 -14.97 5.55 -15.58
C GLU A 142 -15.08 7.06 -15.76
N GLU A 143 -14.82 7.85 -14.72
CA GLU A 143 -14.90 9.31 -14.76
C GLU A 143 -13.82 9.93 -15.66
N ALA A 144 -12.63 9.34 -15.73
CA ALA A 144 -11.59 9.73 -16.68
C ALA A 144 -12.05 9.47 -18.13
N HIS A 145 -12.58 8.28 -18.40
CA HIS A 145 -13.07 7.89 -19.73
C HIS A 145 -14.24 8.76 -20.19
N LYS A 146 -15.19 9.14 -19.31
CA LYS A 146 -16.28 10.07 -19.63
C LYS A 146 -15.77 11.44 -20.12
N ARG A 147 -14.58 11.84 -19.67
CA ARG A 147 -13.91 13.08 -20.07
C ARG A 147 -12.94 12.92 -21.23
N GLY A 148 -12.89 11.74 -21.85
CA GLY A 148 -11.99 11.42 -22.96
C GLY A 148 -10.54 11.15 -22.53
N MET A 149 -10.26 11.09 -21.23
CA MET A 149 -8.92 10.76 -20.71
C MET A 149 -8.71 9.26 -20.62
N LYS A 150 -7.52 8.79 -20.93
CA LYS A 150 -7.07 7.40 -20.74
C LYS A 150 -6.37 7.26 -19.37
N VAL A 151 -6.35 6.04 -18.85
CA VAL A 151 -5.67 5.73 -17.58
C VAL A 151 -4.58 4.69 -17.82
N ILE A 152 -3.40 4.92 -17.28
CA ILE A 152 -2.29 3.97 -17.21
C ILE A 152 -1.99 3.76 -15.72
N LEU A 153 -1.95 2.50 -15.30
CA LEU A 153 -1.57 2.08 -13.94
C LEU A 153 -0.19 1.45 -13.97
N ASP A 154 0.71 1.92 -13.09
CA ASP A 154 2.05 1.36 -12.93
C ASP A 154 1.97 -0.02 -12.27
N GLY A 155 2.54 -1.04 -12.88
CA GLY A 155 2.36 -2.44 -12.49
C GLY A 155 3.53 -3.08 -11.75
N VAL A 156 4.60 -2.41 -11.46
CA VAL A 156 5.82 -2.87 -10.73
C VAL A 156 6.06 -4.39 -10.77
N PHE A 157 6.35 -4.95 -11.95
CA PHE A 157 6.52 -6.40 -12.11
C PHE A 157 7.95 -6.91 -11.89
N ASN A 158 8.90 -6.01 -11.62
CA ASN A 158 10.31 -6.37 -11.42
C ASN A 158 10.57 -7.01 -10.04
N HIS A 159 9.87 -6.59 -9.01
CA HIS A 159 10.04 -7.02 -7.63
C HIS A 159 8.74 -6.81 -6.83
N CYS A 160 8.65 -7.43 -5.66
CA CYS A 160 7.63 -7.13 -4.65
C CYS A 160 8.27 -6.46 -3.43
N GLY A 161 7.44 -5.88 -2.56
CA GLY A 161 7.87 -5.32 -1.27
C GLY A 161 8.18 -6.39 -0.21
N SER A 162 8.89 -6.01 0.83
CA SER A 162 9.18 -6.90 1.97
C SER A 162 7.93 -7.27 2.78
N PHE A 163 6.86 -6.47 2.70
CA PHE A 163 5.56 -6.75 3.32
C PHE A 163 4.65 -7.64 2.45
N ASN A 164 5.14 -8.08 1.28
CA ASN A 164 4.33 -8.79 0.30
C ASN A 164 3.66 -10.03 0.90
N LYS A 165 2.36 -10.20 0.60
CA LYS A 165 1.53 -11.29 1.14
C LYS A 165 1.99 -12.69 0.76
N TRP A 166 2.66 -12.85 -0.38
CA TRP A 166 3.19 -14.14 -0.80
C TRP A 166 4.43 -14.55 0.00
N LEU A 167 5.20 -13.56 0.48
CA LEU A 167 6.33 -13.77 1.39
C LEU A 167 5.86 -13.84 2.86
N ASP A 168 5.07 -12.86 3.28
CA ASP A 168 4.53 -12.62 4.63
C ASP A 168 5.61 -12.65 5.73
N ARG A 169 6.74 -11.99 5.44
CA ARG A 169 7.84 -11.86 6.41
C ARG A 169 7.42 -11.11 7.68
N GLU A 170 6.55 -10.15 7.54
CA GLU A 170 6.10 -9.29 8.64
C GLU A 170 4.91 -9.89 9.42
N LEU A 171 4.45 -11.10 9.06
CA LEU A 171 3.35 -11.82 9.71
C LEU A 171 2.03 -11.03 9.75
N ILE A 172 1.77 -10.27 8.69
CA ILE A 172 0.58 -9.43 8.54
C ILE A 172 -0.63 -10.28 8.17
N TYR A 173 -0.44 -11.34 7.37
CA TYR A 173 -1.50 -12.16 6.81
C TYR A 173 -1.73 -13.49 7.51
N GLU A 174 -0.78 -13.93 8.35
CA GLU A 174 -0.78 -15.29 8.95
C GLU A 174 -2.06 -15.64 9.71
N LYS A 175 -2.67 -14.64 10.36
CA LYS A 175 -3.88 -14.82 11.20
C LYS A 175 -5.14 -14.35 10.51
N GLU A 176 -5.04 -13.82 9.29
CA GLU A 176 -6.15 -13.23 8.59
C GLU A 176 -6.88 -14.29 7.73
N LEU A 177 -8.20 -14.27 7.77
CA LEU A 177 -9.03 -15.22 7.02
C LEU A 177 -8.96 -14.94 5.52
N GLY A 178 -8.84 -16.00 4.73
CA GLY A 178 -8.85 -15.92 3.27
C GLY A 178 -7.46 -15.76 2.63
N TYR A 179 -6.39 -15.74 3.45
CA TYR A 179 -5.02 -15.68 2.96
C TYR A 179 -4.31 -17.02 3.13
N ALA A 180 -3.52 -17.40 2.14
CA ALA A 180 -2.67 -18.58 2.23
C ALA A 180 -1.37 -18.25 2.96
N THR A 181 -0.79 -19.24 3.63
CA THR A 181 0.47 -19.11 4.35
C THR A 181 1.60 -18.60 3.45
N GLY A 182 2.31 -17.57 3.88
CA GLY A 182 3.43 -16.98 3.14
C GLY A 182 4.65 -17.88 3.03
N ALA A 183 5.48 -17.63 2.03
CA ALA A 183 6.69 -18.42 1.75
C ALA A 183 7.76 -18.30 2.85
N TYR A 184 7.77 -17.20 3.59
CA TYR A 184 8.68 -17.01 4.73
C TYR A 184 8.28 -17.86 5.94
N ILE A 185 6.99 -18.17 6.06
CA ILE A 185 6.41 -18.88 7.21
C ILE A 185 6.57 -20.40 7.08
N SER A 186 6.42 -20.95 5.86
CA SER A 186 6.42 -22.39 5.64
C SER A 186 7.01 -22.79 4.28
N ALA A 187 7.79 -23.86 4.29
CA ALA A 187 8.27 -24.51 3.06
C ALA A 187 7.12 -25.09 2.21
N ASP A 188 5.97 -25.39 2.83
CA ASP A 188 4.77 -25.91 2.15
C ASP A 188 3.87 -24.79 1.59
N SER A 189 4.30 -23.52 1.68
CA SER A 189 3.55 -22.40 1.13
C SER A 189 3.30 -22.56 -0.37
N PRO A 190 2.10 -22.26 -0.87
CA PRO A 190 1.84 -22.27 -2.32
C PRO A 190 2.71 -21.24 -3.08
N TYR A 191 3.26 -20.26 -2.38
CA TYR A 191 4.12 -19.21 -2.93
C TYR A 191 5.61 -19.52 -2.82
N ARG A 192 5.99 -20.69 -2.26
CA ARG A 192 7.38 -21.05 -1.99
C ARG A 192 8.28 -20.89 -3.24
N ASN A 193 7.78 -21.28 -4.40
CA ASN A 193 8.56 -21.25 -5.65
C ASN A 193 8.71 -19.84 -6.27
N PHE A 194 8.09 -18.82 -5.69
CA PHE A 194 8.27 -17.43 -6.13
C PHE A 194 9.55 -16.79 -5.57
N PHE A 195 10.15 -17.42 -4.54
CA PHE A 195 11.28 -16.88 -3.80
C PHE A 195 12.42 -17.90 -3.74
N GLN A 196 13.65 -17.40 -3.68
CA GLN A 196 14.85 -18.19 -3.41
C GLN A 196 15.31 -17.91 -1.97
N PHE A 197 15.52 -18.96 -1.21
CA PHE A 197 16.02 -18.87 0.16
C PHE A 197 17.38 -19.55 0.26
N HIS A 198 18.28 -19.00 1.08
CA HIS A 198 19.61 -19.56 1.33
C HIS A 198 19.58 -20.74 2.29
N ASP A 199 18.70 -20.68 3.30
CA ASP A 199 18.60 -21.65 4.39
C ASP A 199 17.25 -22.38 4.38
N GLU A 200 17.06 -23.24 3.39
CA GLU A 200 15.78 -23.97 3.21
C GLU A 200 15.40 -24.93 4.35
N GLY A 201 16.34 -25.25 5.23
CA GLY A 201 16.10 -26.14 6.39
C GLY A 201 15.70 -25.44 7.68
N GLN A 202 15.60 -24.10 7.69
CA GLN A 202 15.39 -23.31 8.91
C GLN A 202 13.98 -22.74 9.03
N TRP A 203 12.99 -23.40 8.46
CA TRP A 203 11.59 -23.05 8.66
C TRP A 203 11.09 -23.41 10.06
N PRO A 204 10.12 -22.66 10.62
CA PRO A 204 9.63 -21.37 10.18
C PRO A 204 10.48 -20.20 10.71
N TYR A 205 10.35 -19.02 10.09
CA TYR A 205 10.85 -17.70 10.54
C TYR A 205 12.37 -17.48 10.53
N ASN A 206 13.17 -18.46 10.09
CA ASN A 206 14.63 -18.36 10.04
C ASN A 206 15.19 -18.43 8.61
N ALA A 207 14.33 -18.50 7.61
CA ALA A 207 14.78 -18.55 6.22
C ALA A 207 15.45 -17.23 5.82
N THR A 208 16.61 -17.29 5.20
CA THR A 208 17.33 -16.13 4.69
C THR A 208 17.25 -16.06 3.17
N TYR A 209 17.19 -14.85 2.64
CA TYR A 209 17.13 -14.58 1.20
C TYR A 209 17.83 -13.24 0.91
N ASP A 210 18.21 -13.05 -0.36
CA ASP A 210 18.74 -11.77 -0.81
C ASP A 210 17.59 -10.85 -1.22
N GLY A 211 17.45 -9.74 -0.53
CA GLY A 211 16.58 -8.65 -0.93
C GLY A 211 17.36 -7.55 -1.64
N TRP A 212 16.69 -6.70 -2.40
CA TRP A 212 17.32 -5.56 -3.06
C TRP A 212 17.95 -4.59 -2.06
N TRP A 213 17.38 -4.48 -0.88
CA TRP A 213 17.86 -3.63 0.22
C TRP A 213 18.38 -4.42 1.44
N GLY A 214 18.69 -5.69 1.26
CA GLY A 214 19.21 -6.58 2.30
C GLY A 214 18.19 -7.49 2.92
#